data_0be2958e43d901aa1336a3d4acedda21
#
_entry.id   0be2958e43d901aa1336a3d4acedda21
#
_cell.length_a   1.000
_cell.length_b   1.000
_cell.length_c   1.000
_cell.angle_alpha   90.00
_cell.angle_beta   90.00
_cell.angle_gamma   90.00
#
_symmetry.space_group_name_H-M   'P 1'
#
loop_
_entity.id
_entity.type
_entity.pdbx_description
1 polymer ?
#
loop_
_entity_poly.entity_id
_entity_poly.type
_entity_poly.pdbx_seq_one_letter_code
_entity_poly.pdbx_strand_id
1 'polypeptide(L)'
;MKQFFLTVLGVFTGLLLFVVVVPIVLITMAAASSSGPEVPRNAVLELDLRQGLSDQPPASPFALFGGGGLSVMQVVDTLSQAEDDTHIKVLLIRLPETGMTPAAADEVRQAIRRFRASGKPVIAHSQGFLPAGAVMSSYMVGASASELWMQNTASFQATGFSAEEIFLGRAFEKYGVEPEFEQRYEYKNAVNIYTQNDFTGPHREAMLAWMGSIYDTSVARAAQDRKIAPAALKATIEAGPWTAEEALERNLIDKVGHVEEAEDEALRRAGRGSQIVPFDEYASAKGPDNGSGRDAIAVIGGEGAIITGSGGNADPFGGGSSIHSDVMAEAIYDAIKDKDVKAIVLRVSSPGGSPEASEQIAAAVRAAKAAGKPVVVSMGTYAASGGYWISAEADHIVAQPSTLTGSIGVFGGKMVLRDALARFGVDVRGLSVGGDYADAYAIGDEFTPSQREAFAGSMDRIYGDFITLVARGRDLTPARVGEIARGRVWTGAQALELGLVDELGGMNEAIAKAKELAGIDADTSVRIKRFPEQQSPFEALANAFGVSGEAARALILIGGAVEDPQAQAVMRRIEADRMRREGAVVLADRPLG
;
A
#
# COMPACT_ATOMS: atom_id res chain seq x y z
N MET A 1 25.41 51.54 -1.96
CA MET A 1 25.40 50.87 -0.63
C MET A 1 24.01 50.86 0.01
N LYS A 2 23.30 52.00 0.17
CA LYS A 2 21.98 52.02 0.81
C LYS A 2 20.92 51.11 0.14
N GLN A 3 20.86 51.09 -1.21
CA GLN A 3 19.96 50.19 -1.97
C GLN A 3 20.33 48.70 -1.81
N PHE A 4 21.61 48.36 -1.80
CA PHE A 4 22.08 46.99 -1.57
C PHE A 4 21.64 46.48 -0.20
N PHE A 5 21.81 47.27 0.87
CA PHE A 5 21.35 46.90 2.21
C PHE A 5 19.83 46.77 2.30
N LEU A 6 19.08 47.65 1.62
CA LEU A 6 17.62 47.56 1.58
C LEU A 6 17.14 46.31 0.81
N THR A 7 17.82 45.95 -0.27
CA THR A 7 17.49 44.72 -1.04
C THR A 7 17.82 43.46 -0.23
N VAL A 8 18.99 43.41 0.41
CA VAL A 8 19.38 42.29 1.28
C VAL A 8 18.43 42.16 2.47
N LEU A 9 18.08 43.27 3.12
CA LEU A 9 17.10 43.28 4.22
C LEU A 9 15.72 42.82 3.74
N GLY A 10 15.28 43.30 2.54
CA GLY A 10 14.00 42.87 1.96
C GLY A 10 13.96 41.38 1.61
N VAL A 11 15.05 40.84 1.05
CA VAL A 11 15.18 39.41 0.78
C VAL A 11 15.19 38.60 2.07
N PHE A 12 15.97 39.04 3.08
CA PHE A 12 15.97 38.36 4.38
C PHE A 12 14.62 38.43 5.10
N THR A 13 13.93 39.57 5.05
CA THR A 13 12.60 39.72 5.64
C THR A 13 11.57 38.88 4.88
N GLY A 14 11.65 38.84 3.54
CA GLY A 14 10.80 38.00 2.70
C GLY A 14 11.03 36.51 2.96
N LEU A 15 12.30 36.11 3.10
CA LEU A 15 12.67 34.72 3.41
C LEU A 15 12.23 34.33 4.83
N LEU A 16 12.40 35.22 5.80
CA LEU A 16 11.94 35.01 7.18
C LEU A 16 10.41 34.91 7.25
N LEU A 17 9.69 35.80 6.57
CA LEU A 17 8.24 35.73 6.43
C LEU A 17 7.81 34.42 5.75
N PHE A 18 8.46 34.01 4.69
CA PHE A 18 8.19 32.76 4.01
C PHE A 18 8.42 31.53 4.93
N VAL A 19 9.54 31.51 5.64
CA VAL A 19 9.92 30.40 6.54
C VAL A 19 9.06 30.35 7.81
N VAL A 20 8.47 31.47 8.24
CA VAL A 20 7.65 31.54 9.47
C VAL A 20 6.17 31.57 9.14
N VAL A 21 5.73 32.40 8.20
CA VAL A 21 4.31 32.60 7.92
C VAL A 21 3.72 31.43 7.12
N VAL A 22 4.47 30.88 6.14
CA VAL A 22 3.96 29.74 5.38
C VAL A 22 3.75 28.49 6.25
N PRO A 23 4.69 28.07 7.11
CA PRO A 23 4.43 26.99 8.06
C PRO A 23 3.26 27.28 9.01
N ILE A 24 3.16 28.50 9.54
CA ILE A 24 2.03 28.88 10.44
C ILE A 24 0.70 28.79 9.69
N VAL A 25 0.62 29.26 8.46
CA VAL A 25 -0.61 29.16 7.64
C VAL A 25 -0.92 27.69 7.33
N LEU A 26 0.07 26.90 6.97
CA LEU A 26 -0.12 25.47 6.73
C LEU A 26 -0.54 24.73 8.01
N ILE A 27 0.04 25.08 9.15
CA ILE A 27 -0.31 24.53 10.46
C ILE A 27 -1.75 24.91 10.86
N THR A 28 -2.13 26.17 10.68
CA THR A 28 -3.50 26.62 10.98
C THR A 28 -4.52 26.00 10.03
N MET A 29 -4.18 25.80 8.77
CA MET A 29 -5.01 25.04 7.83
C MET A 29 -5.13 23.57 8.23
N ALA A 30 -4.03 22.92 8.65
CA ALA A 30 -4.03 21.54 9.13
C ALA A 30 -4.81 21.40 10.46
N ALA A 31 -4.71 22.36 11.36
CA ALA A 31 -5.49 22.39 12.61
C ALA A 31 -6.97 22.65 12.36
N ALA A 32 -7.31 23.55 11.43
CA ALA A 32 -8.71 23.79 11.02
C ALA A 32 -9.34 22.58 10.30
N SER A 33 -8.52 21.74 9.63
CA SER A 33 -8.98 20.48 9.05
C SER A 33 -9.08 19.33 10.08
N SER A 34 -8.61 19.52 11.32
CA SER A 34 -8.67 18.50 12.37
C SER A 34 -10.05 18.36 13.04
N SER A 35 -10.94 19.34 12.90
CA SER A 35 -12.38 19.14 13.10
C SER A 35 -12.96 18.57 11.82
N GLY A 36 -12.92 17.25 11.67
CA GLY A 36 -13.45 16.55 10.50
C GLY A 36 -14.89 16.98 10.19
N PRO A 37 -15.31 16.94 8.91
CA PRO A 37 -16.66 17.31 8.53
C PRO A 37 -17.68 16.46 9.31
N GLU A 38 -18.76 17.09 9.78
CA GLU A 38 -19.84 16.39 10.48
C GLU A 38 -20.52 15.42 9.51
N VAL A 39 -20.48 14.11 9.80
CA VAL A 39 -21.12 13.09 8.96
C VAL A 39 -22.64 13.24 9.02
N PRO A 40 -23.33 13.48 7.89
CA PRO A 40 -24.79 13.60 7.85
C PRO A 40 -25.51 12.34 8.37
N ARG A 41 -26.68 12.51 8.99
CA ARG A 41 -27.42 11.39 9.60
C ARG A 41 -27.88 10.31 8.62
N ASN A 42 -28.03 10.60 7.34
CA ASN A 42 -28.44 9.66 6.31
C ASN A 42 -27.43 9.74 5.15
N ALA A 43 -26.19 9.32 5.39
CA ALA A 43 -25.14 9.42 4.41
C ALA A 43 -25.11 8.21 3.46
N VAL A 44 -24.88 8.50 2.18
CA VAL A 44 -24.37 7.55 1.19
C VAL A 44 -22.86 7.69 1.17
N LEU A 45 -22.14 6.65 1.55
CA LEU A 45 -20.68 6.64 1.49
C LEU A 45 -20.23 6.30 0.07
N GLU A 46 -19.50 7.19 -0.60
CA GLU A 46 -19.02 6.98 -1.97
C GLU A 46 -17.56 6.54 -1.98
N LEU A 47 -17.32 5.30 -2.39
CA LEU A 47 -15.98 4.71 -2.57
C LEU A 47 -15.59 4.74 -4.05
N ASP A 48 -14.68 5.64 -4.42
CA ASP A 48 -14.15 5.75 -5.78
C ASP A 48 -12.84 4.94 -5.92
N LEU A 49 -12.91 3.80 -6.61
CA LEU A 49 -11.78 2.91 -6.85
C LEU A 49 -11.04 3.17 -8.18
N ARG A 50 -11.44 4.19 -8.94
CA ARG A 50 -10.90 4.46 -10.28
C ARG A 50 -9.46 5.00 -10.26
N GLN A 51 -9.01 5.57 -9.14
CA GLN A 51 -7.65 6.10 -9.00
C GLN A 51 -6.61 5.06 -8.60
N GLY A 52 -7.00 3.81 -8.42
CA GLY A 52 -6.14 2.75 -7.92
C GLY A 52 -5.95 2.79 -6.40
N LEU A 53 -5.35 1.73 -5.88
CA LEU A 53 -5.10 1.57 -4.44
C LEU A 53 -3.63 1.20 -4.22
N SER A 54 -2.96 1.88 -3.28
CA SER A 54 -1.75 1.37 -2.64
C SER A 54 -2.11 0.33 -1.57
N ASP A 55 -1.17 -0.45 -1.10
CA ASP A 55 -1.44 -1.36 0.03
C ASP A 55 -1.50 -0.58 1.35
N GLN A 56 -0.52 0.30 1.56
CA GLN A 56 -0.36 1.13 2.76
C GLN A 56 -0.73 2.58 2.48
N PRO A 57 -1.15 3.34 3.50
CA PRO A 57 -1.26 4.78 3.37
C PRO A 57 0.09 5.39 2.97
N PRO A 58 0.12 6.35 2.03
CA PRO A 58 1.38 6.96 1.60
C PRO A 58 2.05 7.69 2.76
N ALA A 59 3.36 7.46 2.92
CA ALA A 59 4.18 8.06 3.98
C ALA A 59 4.53 9.56 3.74
N SER A 60 3.95 10.20 2.72
CA SER A 60 4.27 11.59 2.37
C SER A 60 3.56 12.58 3.31
N PRO A 61 4.29 13.57 3.88
CA PRO A 61 3.67 14.67 4.63
C PRO A 61 2.64 15.48 3.81
N PHE A 62 2.77 15.46 2.48
CA PHE A 62 1.86 16.14 1.55
C PHE A 62 0.58 15.36 1.25
N ALA A 63 0.50 14.08 1.62
CA ALA A 63 -0.73 13.29 1.52
C ALA A 63 -1.90 13.91 2.33
N LEU A 64 -1.56 14.69 3.37
CA LEU A 64 -2.51 15.44 4.20
C LEU A 64 -3.22 16.59 3.47
N PHE A 65 -2.67 17.04 2.35
CA PHE A 65 -3.26 18.12 1.54
C PHE A 65 -4.09 17.59 0.36
N GLY A 66 -4.60 16.34 0.44
CA GLY A 66 -5.47 15.75 -0.57
C GLY A 66 -4.72 15.13 -1.77
N GLY A 67 -3.40 14.95 -1.68
CA GLY A 67 -2.58 14.34 -2.73
C GLY A 67 -2.31 12.83 -2.56
N GLY A 68 -2.82 12.20 -1.51
CA GLY A 68 -2.66 10.77 -1.25
C GLY A 68 -3.85 9.96 -1.77
N GLY A 69 -3.63 9.01 -2.69
CA GLY A 69 -4.66 8.05 -3.08
C GLY A 69 -5.10 7.17 -1.90
N LEU A 70 -6.23 6.49 -2.03
CA LEU A 70 -6.71 5.52 -1.05
C LEU A 70 -5.79 4.31 -0.97
N SER A 71 -5.68 3.73 0.21
CA SER A 71 -5.00 2.44 0.41
C SER A 71 -5.98 1.32 0.76
N VAL A 72 -5.58 0.08 0.48
CA VAL A 72 -6.35 -1.12 0.86
C VAL A 72 -6.61 -1.14 2.35
N MET A 73 -5.58 -0.84 3.16
CA MET A 73 -5.69 -0.80 4.61
C MET A 73 -6.71 0.24 5.08
N GLN A 74 -6.71 1.43 4.47
CA GLN A 74 -7.68 2.48 4.78
C GLN A 74 -9.10 2.07 4.36
N VAL A 75 -9.27 1.45 3.19
CA VAL A 75 -10.59 0.98 2.74
C VAL A 75 -11.16 -0.08 3.69
N VAL A 76 -10.34 -1.06 4.10
CA VAL A 76 -10.76 -2.13 5.01
C VAL A 76 -11.14 -1.57 6.39
N ASP A 77 -10.31 -0.69 6.96
CA ASP A 77 -10.51 -0.08 8.27
C ASP A 77 -11.77 0.82 8.29
N THR A 78 -11.89 1.69 7.28
CA THR A 78 -13.04 2.62 7.18
C THR A 78 -14.36 1.90 6.92
N LEU A 79 -14.38 0.86 6.07
CA LEU A 79 -15.60 0.07 5.86
C LEU A 79 -16.00 -0.69 7.13
N SER A 80 -15.03 -1.20 7.91
CA SER A 80 -15.32 -1.84 9.21
C SER A 80 -16.00 -0.86 10.18
N GLN A 81 -15.51 0.38 10.27
CA GLN A 81 -16.17 1.40 11.08
C GLN A 81 -17.56 1.78 10.54
N ALA A 82 -17.72 1.83 9.21
CA ALA A 82 -18.97 2.16 8.56
C ALA A 82 -20.05 1.06 8.73
N GLU A 83 -19.66 -0.20 8.97
CA GLU A 83 -20.60 -1.31 9.26
C GLU A 83 -21.50 -0.99 10.46
N ASP A 84 -20.95 -0.44 11.52
CA ASP A 84 -21.65 -0.15 12.77
C ASP A 84 -22.16 1.31 12.84
N ASP A 85 -21.70 2.19 11.97
CA ASP A 85 -22.11 3.60 11.98
C ASP A 85 -23.56 3.78 11.49
N THR A 86 -24.44 4.17 12.40
CA THR A 86 -25.85 4.40 12.10
C THR A 86 -26.12 5.58 11.15
N HIS A 87 -25.15 6.46 10.91
CA HIS A 87 -25.25 7.56 9.94
C HIS A 87 -25.10 7.06 8.50
N ILE A 88 -24.28 6.03 8.28
CA ILE A 88 -24.08 5.44 6.96
C ILE A 88 -25.23 4.48 6.63
N LYS A 89 -25.93 4.76 5.53
CA LYS A 89 -27.10 3.97 5.09
C LYS A 89 -26.85 3.12 3.87
N VAL A 90 -26.00 3.61 2.94
CA VAL A 90 -25.71 2.97 1.65
C VAL A 90 -24.24 3.15 1.35
N LEU A 91 -23.63 2.13 0.74
CA LEU A 91 -22.32 2.24 0.10
C LEU A 91 -22.53 2.33 -1.42
N LEU A 92 -22.00 3.37 -2.03
CA LEU A 92 -21.91 3.54 -3.48
C LEU A 92 -20.47 3.36 -3.91
N ILE A 93 -20.22 2.49 -4.90
CA ILE A 93 -18.86 2.16 -5.36
C ILE A 93 -18.73 2.58 -6.82
N ARG A 94 -17.67 3.35 -7.13
CA ARG A 94 -17.26 3.68 -8.50
C ARG A 94 -16.12 2.74 -8.89
N LEU A 95 -16.39 1.84 -9.83
CA LEU A 95 -15.43 0.83 -10.28
C LEU A 95 -14.55 1.38 -11.40
N PRO A 96 -13.25 0.99 -11.46
CA PRO A 96 -12.41 1.27 -12.62
C PRO A 96 -12.87 0.43 -13.83
N GLU A 97 -12.69 0.99 -15.02
CA GLU A 97 -12.96 0.28 -16.28
C GLU A 97 -11.91 -0.80 -16.58
N THR A 98 -10.70 -0.62 -16.06
CA THR A 98 -9.58 -1.56 -16.21
C THR A 98 -9.41 -2.44 -14.98
N GLY A 99 -8.44 -3.34 -15.01
CA GLY A 99 -8.18 -4.26 -13.89
C GLY A 99 -7.63 -3.56 -12.66
N MET A 100 -8.15 -3.94 -11.50
CA MET A 100 -7.54 -3.65 -10.19
C MET A 100 -6.45 -4.66 -9.88
N THR A 101 -5.53 -4.31 -8.99
CA THR A 101 -4.57 -5.25 -8.41
C THR A 101 -5.31 -6.42 -7.74
N PRO A 102 -5.08 -7.68 -8.15
CA PRO A 102 -5.95 -8.79 -7.76
C PRO A 102 -6.07 -9.03 -6.26
N ALA A 103 -4.97 -9.01 -5.52
CA ALA A 103 -5.01 -9.21 -4.06
C ALA A 103 -5.71 -8.05 -3.32
N ALA A 104 -5.51 -6.81 -3.78
CA ALA A 104 -6.24 -5.65 -3.27
C ALA A 104 -7.75 -5.80 -3.52
N ALA A 105 -8.13 -6.25 -4.72
CA ALA A 105 -9.53 -6.51 -5.07
C ALA A 105 -10.16 -7.62 -4.21
N ASP A 106 -9.43 -8.70 -3.92
CA ASP A 106 -9.88 -9.76 -3.00
C ASP A 106 -10.19 -9.18 -1.60
N GLU A 107 -9.32 -8.35 -1.06
CA GLU A 107 -9.47 -7.80 0.29
C GLU A 107 -10.57 -6.75 0.36
N VAL A 108 -10.66 -5.85 -0.63
CA VAL A 108 -11.76 -4.87 -0.77
C VAL A 108 -13.10 -5.59 -0.92
N ARG A 109 -13.17 -6.65 -1.75
CA ARG A 109 -14.37 -7.47 -1.88
C ARG A 109 -14.81 -8.05 -0.53
N GLN A 110 -13.88 -8.56 0.27
CA GLN A 110 -14.20 -9.11 1.60
C GLN A 110 -14.77 -8.01 2.51
N ALA A 111 -14.20 -6.81 2.52
CA ALA A 111 -14.71 -5.68 3.28
C ALA A 111 -16.12 -5.27 2.82
N ILE A 112 -16.37 -5.19 1.51
CA ILE A 112 -17.70 -4.91 0.94
C ILE A 112 -18.72 -5.96 1.38
N ARG A 113 -18.33 -7.25 1.38
CA ARG A 113 -19.23 -8.32 1.82
C ARG A 113 -19.59 -8.23 3.30
N ARG A 114 -18.64 -7.86 4.16
CA ARG A 114 -18.92 -7.62 5.60
C ARG A 114 -19.87 -6.45 5.76
N PHE A 115 -19.56 -5.31 5.10
CA PHE A 115 -20.46 -4.15 5.12
C PHE A 115 -21.88 -4.53 4.67
N ARG A 116 -22.01 -5.31 3.59
CA ARG A 116 -23.32 -5.79 3.12
C ARG A 116 -24.01 -6.72 4.12
N ALA A 117 -23.26 -7.53 4.86
CA ALA A 117 -23.79 -8.41 5.89
C ALA A 117 -24.35 -7.66 7.10
N SER A 118 -23.98 -6.39 7.34
CA SER A 118 -24.60 -5.50 8.33
C SER A 118 -26.05 -5.10 7.96
N GLY A 119 -26.54 -5.50 6.78
CA GLY A 119 -27.87 -5.19 6.27
C GLY A 119 -27.95 -3.90 5.45
N LYS A 120 -26.86 -3.19 5.27
CA LYS A 120 -26.79 -1.96 4.48
C LYS A 120 -26.60 -2.29 2.99
N PRO A 121 -27.41 -1.69 2.08
CA PRO A 121 -27.27 -1.95 0.65
C PRO A 121 -25.96 -1.37 0.09
N VAL A 122 -25.44 -2.07 -0.92
CA VAL A 122 -24.25 -1.67 -1.69
C VAL A 122 -24.65 -1.56 -3.16
N ILE A 123 -24.43 -0.42 -3.77
CA ILE A 123 -24.59 -0.19 -5.21
C ILE A 123 -23.20 0.02 -5.81
N ALA A 124 -22.83 -0.78 -6.81
CA ALA A 124 -21.62 -0.56 -7.57
C ALA A 124 -21.97 -0.10 -8.98
N HIS A 125 -21.25 0.87 -9.50
CA HIS A 125 -21.41 1.39 -10.85
C HIS A 125 -20.10 1.31 -11.63
N SER A 126 -20.15 0.83 -12.88
CA SER A 126 -19.05 0.80 -13.83
C SER A 126 -19.44 1.51 -15.14
N GLN A 127 -18.50 2.26 -15.70
CA GLN A 127 -18.66 2.83 -17.03
C GLN A 127 -18.25 1.83 -18.15
N GLY A 128 -17.98 0.57 -17.78
CA GLY A 128 -17.61 -0.55 -18.62
C GLY A 128 -16.52 -1.39 -17.99
N PHE A 129 -16.22 -2.53 -18.63
CA PHE A 129 -15.09 -3.39 -18.26
C PHE A 129 -14.23 -3.61 -19.51
N LEU A 130 -13.11 -2.89 -19.59
CA LEU A 130 -12.18 -2.95 -20.72
C LEU A 130 -11.17 -4.10 -20.53
N PRO A 131 -10.74 -4.80 -21.61
CA PRO A 131 -9.87 -5.97 -21.51
C PRO A 131 -8.41 -5.57 -21.26
N ALA A 132 -8.15 -4.88 -20.17
CA ALA A 132 -6.82 -4.41 -19.78
C ALA A 132 -6.43 -4.93 -18.39
N GLY A 133 -5.28 -5.60 -18.33
CA GLY A 133 -4.76 -6.19 -17.10
C GLY A 133 -5.70 -7.24 -16.50
N ALA A 134 -5.83 -7.25 -15.19
CA ALA A 134 -6.69 -8.18 -14.46
C ALA A 134 -8.12 -7.63 -14.31
N VAL A 135 -8.79 -7.28 -15.39
CA VAL A 135 -10.14 -6.66 -15.37
C VAL A 135 -11.19 -7.52 -14.64
N MET A 136 -11.00 -8.85 -14.60
CA MET A 136 -11.84 -9.75 -13.80
C MET A 136 -11.81 -9.40 -12.30
N SER A 137 -10.73 -8.82 -11.80
CA SER A 137 -10.66 -8.37 -10.39
C SER A 137 -11.61 -7.20 -10.12
N SER A 138 -11.73 -6.25 -11.05
CA SER A 138 -12.71 -5.15 -10.96
C SER A 138 -14.15 -5.67 -11.02
N TYR A 139 -14.43 -6.59 -11.95
CA TYR A 139 -15.74 -7.23 -12.02
C TYR A 139 -16.07 -8.02 -10.74
N MET A 140 -15.11 -8.76 -10.19
CA MET A 140 -15.26 -9.50 -8.92
C MET A 140 -15.66 -8.58 -7.77
N VAL A 141 -15.05 -7.39 -7.67
CA VAL A 141 -15.44 -6.38 -6.69
C VAL A 141 -16.88 -5.91 -6.92
N GLY A 142 -17.23 -5.55 -8.15
CA GLY A 142 -18.59 -5.14 -8.51
C GLY A 142 -19.64 -6.21 -8.25
N ALA A 143 -19.33 -7.47 -8.55
CA ALA A 143 -20.21 -8.62 -8.31
C ALA A 143 -20.53 -8.83 -6.82
N SER A 144 -19.70 -8.33 -5.91
CA SER A 144 -19.93 -8.41 -4.47
C SER A 144 -20.97 -7.42 -3.92
N ALA A 145 -21.33 -6.40 -4.71
CA ALA A 145 -22.38 -5.44 -4.36
C ALA A 145 -23.78 -6.09 -4.28
N SER A 146 -24.72 -5.37 -3.73
CA SER A 146 -26.15 -5.77 -3.76
C SER A 146 -26.71 -5.62 -5.17
N GLU A 147 -26.26 -4.59 -5.89
CA GLU A 147 -26.58 -4.34 -7.29
C GLU A 147 -25.34 -3.80 -8.00
N LEU A 148 -25.04 -4.37 -9.15
CA LEU A 148 -24.02 -3.90 -10.09
C LEU A 148 -24.68 -3.23 -11.28
N TRP A 149 -24.39 -1.95 -11.48
CA TRP A 149 -24.89 -1.14 -12.59
C TRP A 149 -23.80 -0.91 -13.63
N MET A 150 -24.20 -0.83 -14.88
CA MET A 150 -23.30 -0.49 -15.97
C MET A 150 -23.96 0.52 -16.92
N GLN A 151 -23.18 1.47 -17.43
CA GLN A 151 -23.66 2.49 -18.36
C GLN A 151 -24.15 1.88 -19.67
N ASN A 152 -25.19 2.42 -20.28
CA ASN A 152 -25.86 1.88 -21.47
C ASN A 152 -24.98 1.79 -22.74
N THR A 153 -23.98 2.66 -22.88
CA THR A 153 -23.03 2.61 -24.03
C THR A 153 -21.80 1.78 -23.73
N ALA A 154 -21.71 1.20 -22.55
CA ALA A 154 -20.57 0.43 -22.10
C ALA A 154 -20.55 -0.99 -22.66
N SER A 155 -19.37 -1.58 -22.71
CA SER A 155 -19.17 -2.98 -23.05
C SER A 155 -18.61 -3.75 -21.86
N PHE A 156 -19.12 -4.96 -21.66
CA PHE A 156 -18.56 -5.94 -20.74
C PHE A 156 -17.52 -6.78 -21.47
N GLN A 157 -16.24 -6.49 -21.23
CA GLN A 157 -15.11 -7.14 -21.90
C GLN A 157 -14.16 -7.84 -20.91
N ALA A 158 -14.65 -8.20 -19.74
CA ALA A 158 -13.86 -8.91 -18.72
C ALA A 158 -13.67 -10.40 -19.07
N THR A 159 -13.23 -10.68 -20.30
CA THR A 159 -13.23 -12.02 -20.90
C THR A 159 -12.03 -12.88 -20.54
N GLY A 160 -11.04 -12.34 -19.82
CA GLY A 160 -9.82 -13.06 -19.49
C GLY A 160 -8.79 -12.19 -18.77
N PHE A 161 -7.57 -12.70 -18.71
CA PHE A 161 -6.42 -12.01 -18.17
C PHE A 161 -5.27 -12.11 -19.18
N SER A 162 -4.76 -10.97 -19.63
CA SER A 162 -3.60 -10.88 -20.52
C SER A 162 -2.49 -10.05 -19.90
N ALA A 163 -1.24 -10.39 -20.19
CA ALA A 163 -0.05 -9.65 -19.83
C ALA A 163 0.92 -9.60 -21.00
N GLU A 164 1.55 -8.47 -21.18
CA GLU A 164 2.66 -8.27 -22.12
C GLU A 164 3.92 -7.94 -21.34
N GLU A 165 5.05 -8.50 -21.75
CA GLU A 165 6.34 -8.23 -21.12
C GLU A 165 7.34 -7.76 -22.15
N ILE A 166 8.12 -6.74 -21.79
CA ILE A 166 9.13 -6.14 -22.67
C ILE A 166 10.47 -6.82 -22.41
N PHE A 167 11.06 -7.42 -23.44
CA PHE A 167 12.39 -8.01 -23.39
C PHE A 167 13.41 -7.07 -24.05
N LEU A 168 14.47 -6.75 -23.33
CA LEU A 168 15.50 -5.79 -23.73
C LEU A 168 16.76 -6.43 -24.34
N GLY A 169 16.90 -7.76 -24.30
CA GLY A 169 18.11 -8.46 -24.72
C GLY A 169 18.60 -8.04 -26.12
N ARG A 170 17.70 -8.01 -27.11
CA ARG A 170 18.04 -7.57 -28.48
C ARG A 170 18.39 -6.08 -28.58
N ALA A 171 17.78 -5.24 -27.74
CA ALA A 171 18.11 -3.83 -27.67
C ALA A 171 19.51 -3.64 -27.06
N PHE A 172 19.81 -4.38 -26.01
CA PHE A 172 21.11 -4.33 -25.34
C PHE A 172 22.22 -4.79 -26.28
N GLU A 173 22.06 -5.93 -26.95
CA GLU A 173 22.99 -6.39 -27.98
C GLU A 173 23.21 -5.31 -29.05
N LYS A 174 22.12 -4.73 -29.58
CA LYS A 174 22.20 -3.69 -30.62
C LYS A 174 22.96 -2.45 -30.15
N TYR A 175 22.77 -2.02 -28.92
CA TYR A 175 23.33 -0.76 -28.40
C TYR A 175 24.64 -0.94 -27.61
N GLY A 176 25.13 -2.15 -27.45
CA GLY A 176 26.39 -2.44 -26.76
C GLY A 176 26.27 -2.34 -25.23
N VAL A 177 25.12 -2.69 -24.68
CA VAL A 177 24.93 -2.93 -23.26
C VAL A 177 25.07 -4.42 -23.02
N GLU A 178 25.92 -4.84 -22.07
CA GLU A 178 26.11 -6.23 -21.75
C GLU A 178 25.60 -6.54 -20.33
N PRO A 179 24.49 -7.27 -20.20
CA PRO A 179 23.95 -7.67 -18.90
C PRO A 179 24.70 -8.89 -18.37
N GLU A 180 25.46 -8.72 -17.29
CA GLU A 180 26.15 -9.78 -16.56
C GLU A 180 25.39 -10.13 -15.28
N PHE A 181 24.50 -11.10 -15.36
CA PHE A 181 23.70 -11.56 -14.22
C PHE A 181 23.95 -13.02 -13.88
N GLU A 182 23.93 -13.29 -12.60
CA GLU A 182 23.84 -14.63 -12.01
C GLU A 182 22.48 -14.79 -11.36
N GLN A 183 21.80 -15.90 -11.61
CA GLN A 183 20.54 -16.25 -10.95
C GLN A 183 20.60 -17.66 -10.41
N ARG A 184 19.80 -17.97 -9.40
CA ARG A 184 19.66 -19.34 -8.90
C ARG A 184 18.33 -19.90 -9.31
N TYR A 185 18.47 -20.83 -10.24
CA TYR A 185 17.48 -21.65 -10.93
C TYR A 185 16.57 -20.89 -11.91
N GLU A 186 15.89 -21.69 -12.72
CA GLU A 186 15.23 -21.31 -13.96
C GLU A 186 13.93 -20.51 -13.81
N TYR A 187 13.34 -20.47 -12.59
CA TYR A 187 12.12 -19.71 -12.32
C TYR A 187 12.39 -18.33 -11.72
N LYS A 188 13.66 -17.95 -11.46
CA LYS A 188 14.00 -16.58 -11.02
C LYS A 188 14.02 -15.64 -12.22
N ASN A 189 12.84 -15.40 -12.78
CA ASN A 189 12.63 -14.82 -14.10
C ASN A 189 12.90 -13.30 -14.20
N ALA A 190 13.08 -12.60 -13.08
CA ALA A 190 13.25 -11.15 -13.07
C ALA A 190 14.41 -10.63 -13.95
N VAL A 191 15.44 -11.44 -14.18
CA VAL A 191 16.56 -11.07 -15.06
C VAL A 191 16.27 -11.27 -16.54
N ASN A 192 15.25 -12.07 -16.89
CA ASN A 192 14.97 -12.45 -18.27
C ASN A 192 14.61 -11.24 -19.14
N ILE A 193 13.99 -10.20 -18.56
CA ILE A 193 13.69 -8.95 -19.28
C ILE A 193 14.96 -8.27 -19.82
N TYR A 194 16.11 -8.48 -19.19
CA TYR A 194 17.39 -7.90 -19.59
C TYR A 194 18.22 -8.84 -20.46
N THR A 195 18.08 -10.16 -20.28
CA THR A 195 18.97 -11.17 -20.88
C THR A 195 18.34 -11.96 -22.01
N GLN A 196 17.00 -11.94 -22.13
CA GLN A 196 16.26 -12.72 -23.12
C GLN A 196 15.57 -11.83 -24.14
N ASN A 197 15.10 -12.46 -25.23
CA ASN A 197 14.32 -11.82 -26.30
C ASN A 197 12.87 -12.31 -26.34
N ASP A 198 12.54 -13.32 -25.53
CA ASP A 198 11.22 -13.97 -25.43
C ASP A 198 11.17 -14.70 -24.07
N PHE A 199 9.99 -15.18 -23.71
CA PHE A 199 9.79 -16.03 -22.55
C PHE A 199 10.57 -17.34 -22.66
N THR A 200 11.36 -17.66 -21.63
CA THR A 200 11.87 -19.03 -21.47
C THR A 200 10.71 -19.99 -21.15
N GLY A 201 10.90 -21.28 -21.34
CA GLY A 201 9.87 -22.30 -21.00
C GLY A 201 9.39 -22.17 -19.55
N PRO A 202 10.30 -22.17 -18.54
CA PRO A 202 9.92 -21.98 -17.12
C PRO A 202 9.26 -20.64 -16.85
N HIS A 203 9.70 -19.55 -17.49
CA HIS A 203 9.08 -18.23 -17.34
C HIS A 203 7.64 -18.24 -17.81
N ARG A 204 7.38 -18.72 -19.03
CA ARG A 204 6.03 -18.85 -19.61
C ARG A 204 5.13 -19.73 -18.74
N GLU A 205 5.63 -20.88 -18.31
CA GLU A 205 4.90 -21.80 -17.43
C GLU A 205 4.48 -21.14 -16.13
N ALA A 206 5.42 -20.49 -15.42
CA ALA A 206 5.14 -19.83 -14.14
C ALA A 206 4.11 -18.70 -14.31
N MET A 207 4.25 -17.88 -15.36
CA MET A 207 3.31 -16.79 -15.62
C MET A 207 1.90 -17.32 -15.92
N LEU A 208 1.76 -18.28 -16.80
CA LEU A 208 0.45 -18.86 -17.11
C LEU A 208 -0.19 -19.53 -15.89
N ALA A 209 0.62 -20.16 -15.02
CA ALA A 209 0.13 -20.81 -13.82
C ALA A 209 -0.45 -19.80 -12.80
N TRP A 210 0.25 -18.70 -12.48
CA TRP A 210 -0.28 -17.72 -11.56
C TRP A 210 -1.38 -16.84 -12.18
N MET A 211 -1.31 -16.50 -13.49
CA MET A 211 -2.38 -15.80 -14.19
C MET A 211 -3.67 -16.63 -14.20
N GLY A 212 -3.56 -17.92 -14.52
CA GLY A 212 -4.69 -18.85 -14.46
C GLY A 212 -5.29 -18.96 -13.07
N SER A 213 -4.47 -19.09 -12.03
CA SER A 213 -4.92 -19.14 -10.64
C SER A 213 -5.66 -17.87 -10.21
N ILE A 214 -5.17 -16.68 -10.58
CA ILE A 214 -5.84 -15.40 -10.30
C ILE A 214 -7.18 -15.31 -11.05
N TYR A 215 -7.19 -15.67 -12.34
CA TYR A 215 -8.39 -15.63 -13.16
C TYR A 215 -9.47 -16.57 -12.62
N ASP A 216 -9.13 -17.82 -12.34
CA ASP A 216 -10.05 -18.82 -11.80
C ASP A 216 -10.56 -18.41 -10.40
N THR A 217 -9.72 -17.83 -9.56
CA THR A 217 -10.12 -17.26 -8.27
C THR A 217 -11.13 -16.13 -8.45
N SER A 218 -10.86 -15.18 -9.33
CA SER A 218 -11.74 -14.04 -9.59
C SER A 218 -13.11 -14.49 -10.11
N VAL A 219 -13.13 -15.46 -11.05
CA VAL A 219 -14.37 -16.06 -11.57
C VAL A 219 -15.13 -16.79 -10.46
N ALA A 220 -14.45 -17.60 -9.65
CA ALA A 220 -15.10 -18.35 -8.57
C ALA A 220 -15.72 -17.43 -7.52
N ARG A 221 -15.03 -16.35 -7.16
CA ARG A 221 -15.53 -15.35 -6.21
C ARG A 221 -16.72 -14.55 -6.78
N ALA A 222 -16.63 -14.10 -8.03
CA ALA A 222 -17.75 -13.45 -8.70
C ALA A 222 -18.96 -14.36 -8.83
N ALA A 223 -18.75 -15.64 -9.19
CA ALA A 223 -19.79 -16.65 -9.29
C ALA A 223 -20.50 -16.89 -7.94
N GLN A 224 -19.73 -16.95 -6.84
CA GLN A 224 -20.28 -17.06 -5.49
C GLN A 224 -21.19 -15.88 -5.17
N ASP A 225 -20.78 -14.65 -5.45
CA ASP A 225 -21.54 -13.45 -5.14
C ASP A 225 -22.75 -13.26 -6.03
N ARG A 226 -22.65 -13.62 -7.31
CA ARG A 226 -23.75 -13.63 -8.29
C ARG A 226 -24.68 -14.86 -8.14
N LYS A 227 -24.32 -15.84 -7.28
CA LYS A 227 -25.05 -17.12 -7.10
C LYS A 227 -25.21 -17.89 -8.42
N ILE A 228 -24.18 -17.88 -9.26
CA ILE A 228 -24.09 -18.60 -10.53
C ILE A 228 -23.06 -19.72 -10.35
N ALA A 229 -23.25 -20.87 -11.03
CA ALA A 229 -22.22 -21.91 -11.02
C ALA A 229 -20.93 -21.40 -11.66
N PRO A 230 -19.74 -21.60 -11.06
CA PRO A 230 -18.48 -21.05 -11.57
C PRO A 230 -18.21 -21.39 -13.05
N ALA A 231 -18.46 -22.64 -13.46
CA ALA A 231 -18.27 -23.05 -14.85
C ALA A 231 -19.24 -22.34 -15.83
N ALA A 232 -20.48 -22.08 -15.39
CA ALA A 232 -21.44 -21.36 -16.21
C ALA A 232 -21.06 -19.87 -16.35
N LEU A 233 -20.65 -19.22 -15.25
CA LEU A 233 -20.17 -17.86 -15.31
C LEU A 233 -18.92 -17.73 -16.20
N LYS A 234 -17.96 -18.64 -16.04
CA LYS A 234 -16.74 -18.68 -16.87
C LYS A 234 -17.09 -18.79 -18.36
N ALA A 235 -17.94 -19.72 -18.73
CA ALA A 235 -18.37 -19.90 -20.12
C ALA A 235 -19.09 -18.65 -20.67
N THR A 236 -19.94 -18.01 -19.88
CA THR A 236 -20.63 -16.77 -20.27
C THR A 236 -19.65 -15.62 -20.49
N ILE A 237 -18.68 -15.44 -19.58
CA ILE A 237 -17.66 -14.39 -19.65
C ILE A 237 -16.76 -14.61 -20.88
N GLU A 238 -16.26 -15.81 -21.09
CA GLU A 238 -15.34 -16.15 -22.19
C GLU A 238 -16.00 -16.09 -23.57
N ALA A 239 -17.34 -16.15 -23.65
CA ALA A 239 -18.10 -15.99 -24.89
C ALA A 239 -18.32 -14.51 -25.28
N GLY A 240 -17.99 -13.55 -24.39
CA GLY A 240 -18.07 -12.12 -24.69
C GLY A 240 -17.12 -11.66 -25.81
N PRO A 241 -17.07 -10.35 -26.11
CA PRO A 241 -17.65 -9.25 -25.32
C PRO A 241 -19.18 -9.12 -25.43
N TRP A 242 -19.78 -8.43 -24.43
CA TRP A 242 -21.21 -8.19 -24.36
C TRP A 242 -21.51 -6.68 -24.27
N THR A 243 -22.63 -6.24 -24.86
CA THR A 243 -23.19 -4.91 -24.57
C THR A 243 -23.73 -4.86 -23.15
N ALA A 244 -24.09 -3.68 -22.66
CA ALA A 244 -24.68 -3.53 -21.32
C ALA A 244 -26.01 -4.32 -21.21
N GLU A 245 -26.86 -4.26 -22.25
CA GLU A 245 -28.13 -4.96 -22.30
C GLU A 245 -27.93 -6.48 -22.31
N GLU A 246 -27.00 -6.96 -23.12
CA GLU A 246 -26.66 -8.39 -23.17
C GLU A 246 -26.04 -8.89 -21.86
N ALA A 247 -25.24 -8.08 -21.18
CA ALA A 247 -24.70 -8.40 -19.86
C ALA A 247 -25.82 -8.49 -18.80
N LEU A 248 -26.82 -7.62 -18.88
CA LEU A 248 -28.01 -7.67 -18.03
C LEU A 248 -28.82 -8.95 -18.28
N GLU A 249 -29.11 -9.29 -19.54
CA GLU A 249 -29.83 -10.52 -19.91
C GLU A 249 -29.13 -11.80 -19.41
N ARG A 250 -27.80 -11.76 -19.33
CA ARG A 250 -26.95 -12.89 -18.87
C ARG A 250 -26.69 -12.87 -17.37
N ASN A 251 -27.33 -11.97 -16.63
CA ASN A 251 -27.12 -11.79 -15.19
C ASN A 251 -25.65 -11.49 -14.81
N LEU A 252 -24.88 -10.88 -15.69
CA LEU A 252 -23.54 -10.38 -15.35
C LEU A 252 -23.62 -9.07 -14.56
N ILE A 253 -24.66 -8.28 -14.80
CA ILE A 253 -24.98 -7.04 -14.08
C ILE A 253 -26.46 -7.06 -13.67
N ASP A 254 -26.90 -6.09 -12.87
CA ASP A 254 -28.28 -6.01 -12.34
C ASP A 254 -29.08 -4.90 -12.98
N LYS A 255 -28.41 -3.84 -13.45
CA LYS A 255 -29.07 -2.70 -14.12
C LYS A 255 -28.17 -2.06 -15.16
N VAL A 256 -28.83 -1.51 -16.19
CA VAL A 256 -28.23 -0.56 -17.12
C VAL A 256 -28.70 0.85 -16.74
N GLY A 257 -27.75 1.77 -16.57
CA GLY A 257 -28.02 3.14 -16.19
C GLY A 257 -26.75 3.97 -15.99
N HIS A 258 -26.92 5.28 -16.00
CA HIS A 258 -25.84 6.23 -15.77
C HIS A 258 -25.50 6.34 -14.28
N VAL A 259 -24.36 6.96 -13.99
CA VAL A 259 -23.90 7.12 -12.60
C VAL A 259 -24.87 7.96 -11.78
N GLU A 260 -25.41 9.03 -12.36
CA GLU A 260 -26.37 9.91 -11.69
C GLU A 260 -27.64 9.15 -11.26
N GLU A 261 -28.08 8.17 -12.07
CA GLU A 261 -29.23 7.32 -11.72
C GLU A 261 -28.90 6.36 -10.56
N ALA A 262 -27.66 5.87 -10.50
CA ALA A 262 -27.18 5.05 -9.39
C ALA A 262 -27.01 5.87 -8.09
N GLU A 263 -26.54 7.12 -8.20
CA GLU A 263 -26.47 8.09 -7.10
C GLU A 263 -27.88 8.42 -6.56
N ASP A 264 -28.82 8.75 -7.45
CA ASP A 264 -30.22 9.03 -7.09
C ASP A 264 -30.87 7.83 -6.38
N GLU A 265 -30.61 6.60 -6.85
CA GLU A 265 -31.10 5.38 -6.21
C GLU A 265 -30.45 5.17 -4.83
N ALA A 266 -29.15 5.44 -4.69
CA ALA A 266 -28.46 5.37 -3.41
C ALA A 266 -29.03 6.39 -2.41
N LEU A 267 -29.23 7.64 -2.84
CA LEU A 267 -29.83 8.70 -2.03
C LEU A 267 -31.27 8.35 -1.63
N ARG A 268 -32.05 7.81 -2.56
CA ARG A 268 -33.43 7.36 -2.30
C ARG A 268 -33.47 6.29 -1.21
N ARG A 269 -32.54 5.31 -1.25
CA ARG A 269 -32.45 4.25 -0.23
C ARG A 269 -31.94 4.76 1.11
N ALA A 270 -31.05 5.73 1.10
CA ALA A 270 -30.57 6.36 2.34
C ALA A 270 -31.65 7.19 3.06
N GLY A 271 -32.67 7.65 2.35
CA GLY A 271 -33.85 8.30 2.92
C GLY A 271 -33.88 9.84 2.78
N ARG A 272 -34.83 10.48 3.45
CA ARG A 272 -35.01 11.92 3.31
C ARG A 272 -33.82 12.72 3.86
N GLY A 273 -33.37 13.70 3.09
CA GLY A 273 -32.24 14.58 3.47
C GLY A 273 -30.88 13.88 3.42
N SER A 274 -30.80 12.76 2.67
CA SER A 274 -29.54 12.07 2.45
C SER A 274 -28.57 12.91 1.62
N GLN A 275 -27.29 12.66 1.85
CA GLN A 275 -26.18 13.30 1.13
C GLN A 275 -25.13 12.23 0.78
N ILE A 276 -24.45 12.43 -0.34
CA ILE A 276 -23.27 11.65 -0.70
C ILE A 276 -22.09 12.23 0.07
N VAL A 277 -21.34 11.37 0.73
CA VAL A 277 -20.12 11.69 1.46
C VAL A 277 -18.96 10.95 0.81
N PRO A 278 -17.94 11.66 0.30
CA PRO A 278 -16.74 11.03 -0.22
C PRO A 278 -16.06 10.15 0.84
N PHE A 279 -15.49 9.04 0.40
CA PHE A 279 -14.91 8.05 1.29
C PHE A 279 -13.73 8.59 2.11
N ASP A 280 -12.88 9.41 1.49
CA ASP A 280 -11.73 10.05 2.11
C ASP A 280 -12.15 11.10 3.16
N GLU A 281 -13.23 11.83 2.93
CA GLU A 281 -13.81 12.76 3.92
C GLU A 281 -14.33 12.01 5.15
N TYR A 282 -15.06 10.90 4.94
CA TYR A 282 -15.54 10.06 6.04
C TYR A 282 -14.39 9.41 6.80
N ALA A 283 -13.40 8.86 6.09
CA ALA A 283 -12.21 8.27 6.68
C ALA A 283 -11.42 9.30 7.52
N SER A 284 -11.32 10.54 7.03
CA SER A 284 -10.67 11.64 7.74
C SER A 284 -11.44 12.06 8.99
N ALA A 285 -12.78 12.09 8.91
CA ALA A 285 -13.65 12.45 10.03
C ALA A 285 -13.59 11.41 11.17
N LYS A 286 -13.48 10.12 10.83
CA LYS A 286 -13.42 9.01 11.81
C LYS A 286 -12.00 8.77 12.34
N GLY A 287 -11.00 9.01 11.49
CA GLY A 287 -9.63 8.59 11.75
C GLY A 287 -9.46 7.07 11.71
N PRO A 288 -8.24 6.57 11.91
CA PRO A 288 -7.98 5.14 11.95
C PRO A 288 -8.66 4.50 13.17
N ASP A 289 -9.24 3.32 12.96
CA ASP A 289 -9.76 2.54 14.09
C ASP A 289 -8.59 2.05 14.96
N ASN A 290 -8.51 2.59 16.15
CA ASN A 290 -7.52 2.17 17.13
C ASN A 290 -8.09 1.12 18.09
N GLY A 291 -9.32 0.66 17.87
CA GLY A 291 -10.00 -0.28 18.74
C GLY A 291 -10.16 0.23 20.18
N SER A 292 -10.51 -0.66 21.06
CA SER A 292 -10.67 -0.37 22.50
C SER A 292 -10.15 -1.54 23.32
N GLY A 293 -9.92 -1.33 24.61
CA GLY A 293 -9.47 -2.38 25.51
C GLY A 293 -8.13 -2.10 26.17
N ARG A 294 -7.70 -3.04 27.01
CA ARG A 294 -6.44 -2.95 27.74
C ARG A 294 -5.27 -3.49 26.92
N ASP A 295 -5.47 -4.65 26.32
CA ASP A 295 -4.45 -5.32 25.53
C ASP A 295 -4.40 -4.75 24.11
N ALA A 296 -3.23 -4.76 23.50
CA ALA A 296 -3.01 -4.22 22.17
C ALA A 296 -2.41 -5.27 21.22
N ILE A 297 -2.79 -5.17 19.94
CA ILE A 297 -2.10 -5.80 18.81
C ILE A 297 -1.31 -4.70 18.11
N ALA A 298 0.00 -4.93 17.92
CA ALA A 298 0.82 -4.04 17.11
C ALA A 298 0.59 -4.34 15.63
N VAL A 299 0.38 -3.31 14.83
CA VAL A 299 0.34 -3.41 13.36
C VAL A 299 1.53 -2.65 12.80
N ILE A 300 2.38 -3.36 12.04
CA ILE A 300 3.58 -2.81 11.41
C ILE A 300 3.44 -3.04 9.92
N GLY A 301 3.38 -1.97 9.13
CA GLY A 301 3.19 -2.06 7.69
C GLY A 301 4.45 -1.73 6.90
N GLY A 302 4.63 -2.42 5.77
CA GLY A 302 5.70 -2.12 4.82
C GLY A 302 5.28 -2.41 3.39
N GLU A 303 5.54 -1.43 2.49
CA GLU A 303 5.26 -1.51 1.07
C GLU A 303 6.49 -1.13 0.25
N GLY A 304 6.72 -1.85 -0.85
CA GLY A 304 7.78 -1.59 -1.81
C GLY A 304 9.03 -2.43 -1.62
N ALA A 305 10.13 -2.01 -2.26
CA ALA A 305 11.40 -2.73 -2.24
C ALA A 305 12.05 -2.69 -0.84
N ILE A 306 12.64 -3.81 -0.42
CA ILE A 306 13.37 -3.90 0.86
C ILE A 306 14.81 -3.44 0.64
N ILE A 307 15.21 -2.37 1.34
CA ILE A 307 16.53 -1.76 1.23
C ILE A 307 17.15 -1.53 2.60
N THR A 308 18.48 -1.49 2.65
CA THR A 308 19.23 -1.23 3.89
C THR A 308 19.11 0.22 4.34
N GLY A 309 19.18 0.43 5.65
CA GLY A 309 19.24 1.75 6.27
C GLY A 309 17.91 2.29 6.77
N SER A 310 17.96 3.56 7.22
CA SER A 310 16.84 4.24 7.88
C SER A 310 15.98 5.10 6.93
N GLY A 311 16.32 5.13 5.64
CA GLY A 311 15.74 6.10 4.71
C GLY A 311 16.35 7.50 4.91
N GLY A 312 16.75 8.11 3.81
CA GLY A 312 17.04 9.55 3.79
C GLY A 312 15.73 10.35 3.75
N ASN A 313 15.81 11.68 3.79
CA ASN A 313 14.65 12.54 3.59
C ASN A 313 13.83 12.01 2.42
N ALA A 314 12.57 11.68 2.70
CA ALA A 314 11.64 11.25 1.66
C ALA A 314 11.79 12.18 0.46
N ASP A 315 11.99 11.61 -0.73
CA ASP A 315 12.05 12.42 -1.95
C ASP A 315 10.73 13.19 -2.04
N PRO A 316 10.74 14.52 -1.86
CA PRO A 316 9.51 15.30 -1.86
C PRO A 316 8.78 15.25 -3.21
N PHE A 317 9.41 14.69 -4.25
CA PHE A 317 8.88 14.58 -5.60
C PHE A 317 8.50 13.14 -6.03
N GLY A 318 8.40 12.17 -5.07
CA GLY A 318 7.74 10.91 -5.34
C GLY A 318 8.64 9.74 -5.74
N GLY A 319 9.65 9.43 -4.97
CA GLY A 319 10.22 8.08 -4.96
C GLY A 319 9.16 7.09 -4.48
N GLY A 320 9.01 5.93 -5.16
CA GLY A 320 8.06 4.89 -4.73
C GLY A 320 8.31 4.44 -3.29
N SER A 321 7.30 3.87 -2.64
CA SER A 321 7.40 3.31 -1.29
C SER A 321 8.54 2.29 -1.20
N SER A 322 9.29 2.30 -0.12
CA SER A 322 10.36 1.33 0.17
C SER A 322 10.31 0.92 1.64
N ILE A 323 10.65 -0.34 1.89
CA ILE A 323 10.81 -0.88 3.24
C ILE A 323 12.25 -0.70 3.66
N HIS A 324 12.50 0.23 4.57
CA HIS A 324 13.82 0.46 5.14
C HIS A 324 14.05 -0.48 6.32
N SER A 325 15.14 -1.27 6.27
CA SER A 325 15.39 -2.32 7.26
C SER A 325 15.53 -1.80 8.70
N ASP A 326 16.18 -0.64 8.89
CA ASP A 326 16.34 -0.05 10.22
C ASP A 326 14.99 0.37 10.80
N VAL A 327 14.16 1.06 9.99
CA VAL A 327 12.83 1.54 10.41
C VAL A 327 11.91 0.40 10.80
N MET A 328 11.85 -0.64 9.95
CA MET A 328 10.98 -1.78 10.22
C MET A 328 11.45 -2.62 11.39
N ALA A 329 12.77 -2.86 11.51
CA ALA A 329 13.33 -3.58 12.65
C ALA A 329 13.12 -2.79 13.95
N GLU A 330 13.34 -1.47 13.96
CA GLU A 330 13.11 -0.62 15.12
C GLU A 330 11.63 -0.64 15.54
N ALA A 331 10.70 -0.54 14.59
CA ALA A 331 9.26 -0.64 14.85
C ALA A 331 8.88 -1.98 15.53
N ILE A 332 9.48 -3.09 15.09
CA ILE A 332 9.29 -4.40 15.73
C ILE A 332 9.88 -4.39 17.16
N TYR A 333 11.09 -3.86 17.37
CA TYR A 333 11.69 -3.78 18.70
C TYR A 333 10.91 -2.86 19.63
N ASP A 334 10.31 -1.79 19.15
CA ASP A 334 9.47 -0.91 19.96
C ASP A 334 8.14 -1.61 20.34
N ALA A 335 7.55 -2.34 19.42
CA ALA A 335 6.41 -3.21 19.73
C ALA A 335 6.77 -4.29 20.78
N ILE A 336 8.01 -4.82 20.78
CA ILE A 336 8.49 -5.76 21.79
C ILE A 336 8.56 -5.10 23.17
N LYS A 337 9.05 -3.87 23.26
CA LYS A 337 9.20 -3.11 24.54
C LYS A 337 7.86 -2.69 25.14
N ASP A 338 6.83 -2.50 24.31
CA ASP A 338 5.51 -2.07 24.77
C ASP A 338 4.78 -3.20 25.51
N LYS A 339 4.51 -3.00 26.80
CA LYS A 339 3.89 -4.02 27.68
C LYS A 339 2.43 -4.31 27.35
N ASP A 340 1.73 -3.35 26.71
CA ASP A 340 0.34 -3.52 26.32
C ASP A 340 0.23 -4.40 25.06
N VAL A 341 1.24 -4.39 24.20
CA VAL A 341 1.29 -5.21 22.99
C VAL A 341 1.44 -6.68 23.34
N LYS A 342 0.50 -7.51 22.90
CA LYS A 342 0.47 -8.96 23.15
C LYS A 342 0.87 -9.80 21.94
N ALA A 343 0.64 -9.29 20.73
CA ALA A 343 1.08 -9.89 19.47
C ALA A 343 1.36 -8.81 18.44
N ILE A 344 2.04 -9.19 17.36
CA ILE A 344 2.42 -8.32 16.26
C ILE A 344 1.79 -8.86 14.97
N VAL A 345 1.13 -7.98 14.21
CA VAL A 345 0.73 -8.23 12.83
C VAL A 345 1.67 -7.44 11.93
N LEU A 346 2.41 -8.15 11.08
CA LEU A 346 3.31 -7.56 10.10
C LEU A 346 2.62 -7.57 8.73
N ARG A 347 2.21 -6.40 8.23
CA ARG A 347 1.63 -6.26 6.89
C ARG A 347 2.75 -6.06 5.88
N VAL A 348 2.87 -6.99 4.91
CA VAL A 348 3.94 -7.01 3.92
C VAL A 348 3.37 -6.93 2.51
N SER A 349 3.72 -5.85 1.78
CA SER A 349 3.44 -5.71 0.34
C SER A 349 4.74 -5.41 -0.39
N SER A 350 5.59 -6.44 -0.64
CA SER A 350 6.95 -6.28 -1.15
C SER A 350 7.31 -7.32 -2.21
N PRO A 351 7.90 -6.88 -3.36
CA PRO A 351 8.49 -7.79 -4.34
C PRO A 351 9.82 -8.40 -3.87
N GLY A 352 10.35 -7.94 -2.74
CA GLY A 352 11.66 -8.29 -2.21
C GLY A 352 12.66 -7.15 -2.27
N GLY A 353 13.95 -7.49 -2.20
CA GLY A 353 15.03 -6.50 -2.21
C GLY A 353 16.34 -7.08 -1.69
N SER A 354 17.13 -6.28 -0.93
CA SER A 354 18.41 -6.70 -0.37
C SER A 354 18.27 -7.89 0.59
N PRO A 355 19.08 -8.94 0.43
CA PRO A 355 19.14 -10.06 1.38
C PRO A 355 19.54 -9.62 2.79
N GLU A 356 20.48 -8.68 2.90
CA GLU A 356 20.99 -8.16 4.18
C GLU A 356 19.89 -7.40 4.93
N ALA A 357 19.15 -6.56 4.21
CA ALA A 357 18.02 -5.83 4.78
C ALA A 357 16.89 -6.77 5.21
N SER A 358 16.61 -7.80 4.39
CA SER A 358 15.60 -8.81 4.69
C SER A 358 15.97 -9.64 5.92
N GLU A 359 17.24 -10.01 6.06
CA GLU A 359 17.72 -10.76 7.23
C GLU A 359 17.68 -9.92 8.51
N GLN A 360 17.99 -8.62 8.44
CA GLN A 360 17.86 -7.72 9.59
C GLN A 360 16.42 -7.67 10.11
N ILE A 361 15.44 -7.58 9.23
CA ILE A 361 14.02 -7.58 9.60
C ILE A 361 13.60 -8.95 10.14
N ALA A 362 14.01 -10.05 9.48
CA ALA A 362 13.73 -11.42 9.94
C ALA A 362 14.33 -11.68 11.33
N ALA A 363 15.51 -11.13 11.65
CA ALA A 363 16.10 -11.20 12.98
C ALA A 363 15.23 -10.50 14.03
N ALA A 364 14.61 -9.35 13.71
CA ALA A 364 13.68 -8.68 14.60
C ALA A 364 12.38 -9.50 14.80
N VAL A 365 11.88 -10.17 13.76
CA VAL A 365 10.74 -11.11 13.86
C VAL A 365 11.07 -12.24 14.83
N ARG A 366 12.25 -12.86 14.68
CA ARG A 366 12.72 -13.90 15.64
C ARG A 366 12.84 -13.37 17.07
N ALA A 367 13.31 -12.14 17.24
CA ALA A 367 13.40 -11.50 18.56
C ALA A 367 12.03 -11.28 19.20
N ALA A 368 11.00 -10.91 18.42
CA ALA A 368 9.63 -10.78 18.92
C ALA A 368 9.08 -12.11 19.44
N LYS A 369 9.25 -13.18 18.66
CA LYS A 369 8.87 -14.54 19.07
C LYS A 369 9.61 -15.00 20.33
N ALA A 370 10.93 -14.75 20.42
CA ALA A 370 11.73 -15.07 21.60
C ALA A 370 11.32 -14.27 22.84
N ALA A 371 10.75 -13.07 22.65
CA ALA A 371 10.18 -12.26 23.72
C ALA A 371 8.75 -12.69 24.13
N GLY A 372 8.22 -13.77 23.53
CA GLY A 372 6.88 -14.29 23.81
C GLY A 372 5.75 -13.49 23.17
N LYS A 373 6.05 -12.70 22.11
CA LYS A 373 5.05 -11.98 21.32
C LYS A 373 4.89 -12.69 19.97
N PRO A 374 3.77 -13.39 19.75
CA PRO A 374 3.49 -14.03 18.47
C PRO A 374 3.51 -13.01 17.33
N VAL A 375 4.03 -13.43 16.18
CA VAL A 375 4.07 -12.63 14.95
C VAL A 375 3.20 -13.30 13.89
N VAL A 376 2.19 -12.59 13.41
CA VAL A 376 1.35 -12.98 12.29
C VAL A 376 1.69 -12.09 11.10
N VAL A 377 1.94 -12.68 9.94
CA VAL A 377 2.12 -11.92 8.70
C VAL A 377 0.80 -11.85 7.95
N SER A 378 0.42 -10.65 7.51
CA SER A 378 -0.62 -10.41 6.51
C SER A 378 0.05 -9.98 5.21
N MET A 379 -0.01 -10.84 4.19
CA MET A 379 0.53 -10.52 2.88
C MET A 379 -0.44 -9.66 2.07
N GLY A 380 0.06 -8.54 1.53
CA GLY A 380 -0.69 -7.66 0.62
C GLY A 380 -0.62 -8.15 -0.83
N THR A 381 -0.37 -7.22 -1.75
CA THR A 381 -0.28 -7.53 -3.19
C THR A 381 0.85 -8.51 -3.48
N TYR A 382 2.02 -8.26 -2.89
CA TYR A 382 3.21 -9.07 -3.04
C TYR A 382 3.80 -9.40 -1.67
N ALA A 383 4.32 -10.59 -1.52
CA ALA A 383 5.24 -10.94 -0.43
C ALA A 383 6.24 -11.96 -0.98
N ALA A 384 7.05 -11.52 -1.94
CA ALA A 384 7.91 -12.37 -2.75
C ALA A 384 9.39 -12.09 -2.48
N SER A 385 10.25 -13.09 -2.71
CA SER A 385 11.71 -12.95 -2.53
C SER A 385 12.04 -12.45 -1.11
N GLY A 386 12.71 -11.30 -0.95
CA GLY A 386 12.92 -10.67 0.36
C GLY A 386 11.65 -10.46 1.18
N GLY A 387 10.50 -10.18 0.53
CA GLY A 387 9.20 -10.09 1.19
C GLY A 387 8.74 -11.42 1.79
N TYR A 388 9.06 -12.54 1.14
CA TYR A 388 8.83 -13.86 1.72
C TYR A 388 9.87 -14.20 2.80
N TRP A 389 11.14 -13.76 2.63
CA TRP A 389 12.21 -13.92 3.62
C TRP A 389 11.80 -13.38 4.99
N ILE A 390 11.31 -12.14 5.04
CA ILE A 390 10.87 -11.51 6.30
C ILE A 390 9.59 -12.13 6.88
N SER A 391 8.85 -12.89 6.07
CA SER A 391 7.58 -13.51 6.45
C SER A 391 7.71 -14.96 6.91
N ALA A 392 8.68 -15.70 6.36
CA ALA A 392 8.71 -17.16 6.43
C ALA A 392 8.84 -17.74 7.85
N GLU A 393 9.41 -17.01 8.81
CA GLU A 393 9.59 -17.43 10.20
C GLU A 393 8.51 -16.89 11.15
N ALA A 394 7.45 -16.23 10.66
CA ALA A 394 6.29 -15.85 11.46
C ALA A 394 5.58 -17.10 12.07
N ASP A 395 4.80 -16.88 13.12
CA ASP A 395 4.02 -17.96 13.73
C ASP A 395 2.82 -18.36 12.88
N HIS A 396 2.33 -17.43 12.04
CA HIS A 396 1.25 -17.68 11.10
C HIS A 396 1.31 -16.68 9.93
N ILE A 397 1.01 -17.16 8.74
CA ILE A 397 1.02 -16.36 7.51
C ILE A 397 -0.36 -16.41 6.87
N VAL A 398 -0.96 -15.22 6.70
CA VAL A 398 -2.22 -15.01 6.02
C VAL A 398 -1.97 -14.32 4.68
N ALA A 399 -2.56 -14.81 3.60
CA ALA A 399 -2.46 -14.21 2.27
C ALA A 399 -3.81 -14.20 1.55
N GLN A 400 -4.03 -13.22 0.68
CA GLN A 400 -5.16 -13.30 -0.25
C GLN A 400 -4.91 -14.41 -1.29
N PRO A 401 -5.95 -15.07 -1.81
CA PRO A 401 -5.77 -16.09 -2.83
C PRO A 401 -4.93 -15.62 -4.03
N SER A 402 -5.07 -14.34 -4.38
CA SER A 402 -4.39 -13.70 -5.51
C SER A 402 -3.09 -12.99 -5.14
N THR A 403 -2.65 -13.02 -3.89
CA THR A 403 -1.32 -12.51 -3.48
C THR A 403 -0.22 -13.23 -4.25
N LEU A 404 0.76 -12.51 -4.77
CA LEU A 404 1.95 -13.13 -5.37
C LEU A 404 3.06 -13.26 -4.32
N THR A 405 3.50 -14.52 -4.08
CA THR A 405 4.45 -14.85 -3.02
C THR A 405 5.50 -15.89 -3.47
N GLY A 406 6.27 -16.42 -2.55
CA GLY A 406 7.35 -17.32 -2.86
C GLY A 406 8.53 -16.59 -3.51
N SER A 407 8.82 -16.84 -4.79
CA SER A 407 10.02 -16.34 -5.47
C SER A 407 11.29 -16.59 -4.67
N ILE A 408 11.31 -17.75 -3.94
CA ILE A 408 12.44 -18.17 -3.09
C ILE A 408 13.62 -18.47 -4.00
N GLY A 409 14.48 -17.47 -4.14
CA GLY A 409 15.58 -17.47 -5.08
C GLY A 409 16.31 -16.14 -5.04
N VAL A 410 17.48 -16.11 -5.65
CA VAL A 410 18.35 -14.96 -5.69
C VAL A 410 18.81 -14.68 -7.12
N PHE A 411 18.99 -13.43 -7.43
CA PHE A 411 19.69 -12.96 -8.61
C PHE A 411 20.47 -11.70 -8.27
N GLY A 412 21.49 -11.43 -9.03
CA GLY A 412 22.28 -10.21 -8.94
C GLY A 412 23.19 -10.09 -10.14
N GLY A 413 23.84 -8.95 -10.29
CA GLY A 413 24.75 -8.70 -11.39
C GLY A 413 24.97 -7.22 -11.65
N LYS A 414 25.47 -6.92 -12.84
CA LYS A 414 25.73 -5.55 -13.31
C LYS A 414 25.42 -5.40 -14.79
N MET A 415 25.36 -4.15 -15.24
CA MET A 415 25.34 -3.78 -16.66
C MET A 415 26.72 -3.26 -17.06
N VAL A 416 27.32 -3.81 -18.11
CA VAL A 416 28.52 -3.27 -18.71
C VAL A 416 28.10 -2.29 -19.79
N LEU A 417 28.54 -1.05 -19.70
CA LEU A 417 28.07 0.07 -20.50
C LEU A 417 29.17 0.70 -21.40
N ARG A 418 30.39 0.19 -21.39
CA ARG A 418 31.52 0.76 -22.13
C ARG A 418 31.19 1.02 -23.60
N ASP A 419 30.72 -0.01 -24.31
CA ASP A 419 30.49 0.07 -25.74
C ASP A 419 29.25 0.93 -26.07
N ALA A 420 28.24 0.87 -25.20
CA ALA A 420 27.08 1.73 -25.32
C ALA A 420 27.44 3.23 -25.20
N LEU A 421 28.24 3.58 -24.19
CA LEU A 421 28.69 4.97 -23.95
C LEU A 421 29.66 5.46 -25.02
N ALA A 422 30.55 4.57 -25.54
CA ALA A 422 31.48 4.90 -26.61
C ALA A 422 30.76 5.39 -27.90
N ARG A 423 29.52 4.89 -28.16
CA ARG A 423 28.70 5.34 -29.30
C ARG A 423 28.28 6.81 -29.18
N PHE A 424 28.30 7.37 -27.98
CA PHE A 424 28.01 8.77 -27.69
C PHE A 424 29.29 9.59 -27.46
N GLY A 425 30.48 9.00 -27.71
CA GLY A 425 31.76 9.67 -27.52
C GLY A 425 32.19 9.75 -26.04
N VAL A 426 31.60 8.92 -25.17
CA VAL A 426 31.93 8.89 -23.74
C VAL A 426 32.84 7.68 -23.47
N ASP A 427 34.06 7.96 -23.03
CA ASP A 427 35.04 6.93 -22.65
C ASP A 427 34.98 6.59 -21.17
N VAL A 428 34.76 5.31 -20.84
CA VAL A 428 34.86 4.78 -19.47
C VAL A 428 36.28 4.24 -19.27
N ARG A 429 36.98 4.74 -18.25
CA ARG A 429 38.33 4.28 -17.85
C ARG A 429 38.35 3.97 -16.36
N GLY A 430 38.64 2.72 -16.01
CA GLY A 430 38.75 2.26 -14.62
C GLY A 430 40.16 2.48 -14.07
N LEU A 431 40.23 2.77 -12.77
CA LEU A 431 41.44 2.67 -11.95
C LEU A 431 41.05 1.98 -10.65
N SER A 432 41.77 0.94 -10.30
CA SER A 432 41.54 0.19 -9.05
C SER A 432 42.83 0.06 -8.23
N VAL A 433 42.67 0.01 -6.92
CA VAL A 433 43.77 -0.25 -5.96
C VAL A 433 43.24 -1.27 -4.96
N GLY A 434 43.99 -2.33 -4.73
CA GLY A 434 43.65 -3.40 -3.80
C GLY A 434 43.61 -4.77 -4.46
N GLY A 435 42.69 -5.63 -4.01
CA GLY A 435 42.51 -6.97 -4.55
C GLY A 435 41.68 -7.01 -5.84
N ASP A 436 41.65 -8.15 -6.50
CA ASP A 436 40.98 -8.39 -7.80
C ASP A 436 39.47 -8.10 -7.79
N TYR A 437 38.84 -8.00 -6.61
CA TYR A 437 37.43 -7.73 -6.50
C TYR A 437 37.10 -6.24 -6.35
N ALA A 438 38.11 -5.36 -6.31
CA ALA A 438 37.93 -3.93 -6.03
C ALA A 438 37.10 -3.20 -7.09
N ASP A 439 37.14 -3.65 -8.34
CA ASP A 439 36.40 -3.10 -9.47
C ASP A 439 35.31 -4.04 -10.04
N ALA A 440 34.96 -5.08 -9.29
CA ALA A 440 33.99 -6.08 -9.75
C ALA A 440 32.65 -5.47 -10.23
N TYR A 441 32.21 -4.36 -9.62
CA TYR A 441 30.97 -3.65 -10.02
C TYR A 441 31.21 -2.44 -10.93
N ALA A 442 32.42 -2.30 -11.50
CA ALA A 442 32.67 -1.26 -12.50
C ALA A 442 31.80 -1.47 -13.75
N ILE A 443 31.23 -0.38 -14.26
CA ILE A 443 30.34 -0.41 -15.43
C ILE A 443 31.08 -0.48 -16.76
N GLY A 444 32.42 -0.38 -16.74
CA GLY A 444 33.26 -0.37 -17.93
C GLY A 444 33.74 -1.74 -18.37
N ASP A 445 33.77 -2.72 -17.50
CA ASP A 445 34.39 -4.03 -17.75
C ASP A 445 33.49 -5.16 -17.28
N GLU A 446 33.59 -6.31 -17.97
CA GLU A 446 32.97 -7.56 -17.54
C GLU A 446 33.60 -8.07 -16.24
N PHE A 447 32.93 -9.02 -15.59
CA PHE A 447 33.55 -9.77 -14.50
C PHE A 447 34.74 -10.59 -15.01
N THR A 448 35.86 -10.47 -14.35
CA THR A 448 36.94 -11.45 -14.55
C THR A 448 36.47 -12.84 -14.09
N PRO A 449 37.13 -13.96 -14.53
CA PRO A 449 36.75 -15.28 -14.07
C PRO A 449 36.75 -15.43 -12.54
N SER A 450 37.73 -14.84 -11.84
CA SER A 450 37.80 -14.86 -10.37
C SER A 450 36.69 -14.03 -9.72
N GLN A 451 36.35 -12.87 -10.27
CA GLN A 451 35.24 -12.05 -9.79
C GLN A 451 33.89 -12.76 -9.99
N ARG A 452 33.70 -13.40 -11.16
CA ARG A 452 32.48 -14.17 -11.44
C ARG A 452 32.34 -15.36 -10.49
N GLU A 453 33.42 -16.10 -10.23
CA GLU A 453 33.41 -17.22 -9.29
C GLU A 453 33.06 -16.75 -7.87
N ALA A 454 33.67 -15.67 -7.38
CA ALA A 454 33.40 -15.12 -6.07
C ALA A 454 31.93 -14.62 -5.96
N PHE A 455 31.42 -13.96 -7.02
CA PHE A 455 30.05 -13.50 -7.09
C PHE A 455 29.05 -14.67 -7.10
N ALA A 456 29.28 -15.68 -7.94
CA ALA A 456 28.47 -16.90 -8.02
C ALA A 456 28.43 -17.63 -6.66
N GLY A 457 29.59 -17.78 -5.99
CA GLY A 457 29.66 -18.36 -4.64
C GLY A 457 28.84 -17.55 -3.60
N SER A 458 28.77 -16.23 -3.75
CA SER A 458 27.90 -15.40 -2.90
C SER A 458 26.43 -15.69 -3.16
N MET A 459 26.01 -15.83 -4.43
CA MET A 459 24.64 -16.19 -4.79
C MET A 459 24.24 -17.58 -4.25
N ASP A 460 25.16 -18.55 -4.30
CA ASP A 460 24.93 -19.90 -3.76
C ASP A 460 24.68 -19.86 -2.25
N ARG A 461 25.49 -19.09 -1.53
CA ARG A 461 25.34 -18.91 -0.08
C ARG A 461 24.00 -18.29 0.28
N ILE A 462 23.65 -17.16 -0.35
CA ILE A 462 22.38 -16.46 -0.10
C ILE A 462 21.18 -17.38 -0.40
N TYR A 463 21.25 -18.15 -1.50
CA TYR A 463 20.20 -19.11 -1.82
C TYR A 463 20.09 -20.22 -0.77
N GLY A 464 21.21 -20.78 -0.32
CA GLY A 464 21.28 -21.80 0.73
C GLY A 464 20.70 -21.29 2.06
N ASP A 465 21.04 -20.06 2.43
CA ASP A 465 20.51 -19.40 3.63
C ASP A 465 18.99 -19.22 3.53
N PHE A 466 18.48 -18.82 2.36
CA PHE A 466 17.05 -18.68 2.13
C PHE A 466 16.30 -20.01 2.23
N ILE A 467 16.81 -21.07 1.59
CA ILE A 467 16.24 -22.43 1.72
C ILE A 467 16.19 -22.88 3.18
N THR A 468 17.26 -22.64 3.93
CA THR A 468 17.38 -23.03 5.34
C THR A 468 16.38 -22.26 6.22
N LEU A 469 16.27 -20.95 5.99
CA LEU A 469 15.33 -20.08 6.70
C LEU A 469 13.87 -20.53 6.47
N VAL A 470 13.50 -20.77 5.21
CA VAL A 470 12.14 -21.23 4.86
C VAL A 470 11.88 -22.63 5.45
N ALA A 471 12.84 -23.55 5.34
CA ALA A 471 12.71 -24.91 5.90
C ALA A 471 12.40 -24.85 7.40
N ARG A 472 13.14 -24.03 8.14
CA ARG A 472 12.94 -23.83 9.58
C ARG A 472 11.61 -23.16 9.92
N GLY A 473 11.27 -22.10 9.18
CA GLY A 473 10.07 -21.30 9.47
C GLY A 473 8.76 -21.99 9.10
N ARG A 474 8.80 -22.92 8.12
CA ARG A 474 7.62 -23.61 7.59
C ARG A 474 7.54 -25.11 7.96
N ASP A 475 8.44 -25.57 8.82
CA ASP A 475 8.55 -27.00 9.22
C ASP A 475 8.65 -27.95 7.99
N LEU A 476 9.40 -27.52 6.98
CA LEU A 476 9.65 -28.28 5.77
C LEU A 476 11.10 -28.77 5.74
N THR A 477 11.36 -29.88 5.03
CA THR A 477 12.74 -30.28 4.78
C THR A 477 13.40 -29.35 3.76
N PRO A 478 14.72 -29.07 3.87
CA PRO A 478 15.43 -28.28 2.85
C PRO A 478 15.28 -28.83 1.43
N ALA A 479 15.20 -30.17 1.29
CA ALA A 479 14.95 -30.81 0.00
C ALA A 479 13.56 -30.41 -0.56
N ARG A 480 12.52 -30.47 0.28
CA ARG A 480 11.16 -30.08 -0.13
C ARG A 480 11.08 -28.59 -0.50
N VAL A 481 11.73 -27.74 0.28
CA VAL A 481 11.83 -26.31 -0.07
C VAL A 481 12.54 -26.14 -1.42
N GLY A 482 13.64 -26.86 -1.64
CA GLY A 482 14.37 -26.85 -2.91
C GLY A 482 13.52 -27.24 -4.13
N GLU A 483 12.53 -28.13 -3.97
CA GLU A 483 11.61 -28.52 -5.04
C GLU A 483 10.63 -27.40 -5.41
N ILE A 484 10.07 -26.70 -4.42
CA ILE A 484 9.03 -25.69 -4.60
C ILE A 484 9.56 -24.27 -4.73
N ALA A 485 10.84 -24.05 -4.45
CA ALA A 485 11.55 -22.77 -4.56
C ALA A 485 11.97 -22.46 -6.00
N ARG A 486 13.26 -22.59 -6.30
CA ARG A 486 13.87 -22.36 -7.62
C ARG A 486 13.58 -20.99 -8.22
N GLY A 487 13.21 -20.02 -7.36
CA GLY A 487 12.79 -18.67 -7.77
C GLY A 487 11.35 -18.53 -8.26
N ARG A 488 10.54 -19.61 -8.18
CA ARG A 488 9.17 -19.64 -8.70
C ARG A 488 8.22 -18.76 -7.85
N VAL A 489 7.41 -17.98 -8.55
CA VAL A 489 6.31 -17.20 -7.97
C VAL A 489 5.07 -18.07 -7.89
N TRP A 490 4.37 -17.97 -6.76
CA TRP A 490 3.12 -18.66 -6.48
C TRP A 490 2.03 -17.65 -6.12
N THR A 491 0.77 -17.99 -6.38
CA THR A 491 -0.35 -17.27 -5.78
C THR A 491 -0.53 -17.70 -4.31
N GLY A 492 -1.22 -16.88 -3.50
CA GLY A 492 -1.54 -17.27 -2.13
C GLY A 492 -2.31 -18.59 -2.05
N ALA A 493 -3.24 -18.83 -3.00
CA ALA A 493 -3.96 -20.10 -3.10
C ALA A 493 -3.00 -21.30 -3.33
N GLN A 494 -2.05 -21.17 -4.28
CA GLN A 494 -1.05 -22.19 -4.53
C GLN A 494 -0.07 -22.34 -3.36
N ALA A 495 0.31 -21.24 -2.73
CA ALA A 495 1.24 -21.22 -1.59
C ALA A 495 0.64 -21.92 -0.34
N LEU A 496 -0.68 -21.83 -0.13
CA LEU A 496 -1.39 -22.58 0.90
C LEU A 496 -1.24 -24.09 0.68
N GLU A 497 -1.45 -24.58 -0.54
CA GLU A 497 -1.32 -25.99 -0.89
C GLU A 497 0.11 -26.52 -0.69
N LEU A 498 1.10 -25.63 -0.83
CA LEU A 498 2.53 -25.96 -0.69
C LEU A 498 3.04 -25.84 0.76
N GLY A 499 2.22 -25.34 1.69
CA GLY A 499 2.64 -25.07 3.07
C GLY A 499 3.49 -23.81 3.24
N LEU A 500 3.53 -22.94 2.24
CA LEU A 500 4.23 -21.65 2.30
C LEU A 500 3.39 -20.56 2.95
N VAL A 501 2.07 -20.73 3.01
CA VAL A 501 1.06 -19.88 3.66
C VAL A 501 0.18 -20.77 4.53
N ASP A 502 -0.35 -20.25 5.64
CA ASP A 502 -1.14 -21.02 6.58
C ASP A 502 -2.65 -20.83 6.38
N GLU A 503 -3.07 -19.64 5.93
CA GLU A 503 -4.47 -19.29 5.82
C GLU A 503 -4.73 -18.31 4.67
N LEU A 504 -5.90 -18.41 4.04
CA LEU A 504 -6.35 -17.44 3.05
C LEU A 504 -7.25 -16.38 3.72
N GLY A 505 -6.82 -15.11 3.63
CA GLY A 505 -7.53 -13.99 4.24
C GLY A 505 -6.75 -12.68 4.09
N GLY A 506 -7.19 -11.68 4.80
CA GLY A 506 -6.57 -10.34 4.83
C GLY A 506 -6.17 -9.90 6.24
N MET A 507 -6.22 -8.59 6.46
CA MET A 507 -5.82 -8.00 7.74
C MET A 507 -6.71 -8.45 8.90
N ASN A 508 -8.01 -8.62 8.68
CA ASN A 508 -8.93 -9.00 9.76
C ASN A 508 -8.68 -10.43 10.27
N GLU A 509 -8.40 -11.36 9.34
CA GLU A 509 -8.04 -12.73 9.68
C GLU A 509 -6.67 -12.75 10.41
N ALA A 510 -5.72 -11.93 9.98
CA ALA A 510 -4.43 -11.80 10.64
C ALA A 510 -4.56 -11.24 12.08
N ILE A 511 -5.40 -10.22 12.29
CA ILE A 511 -5.67 -9.67 13.63
C ILE A 511 -6.38 -10.73 14.50
N ALA A 512 -7.37 -11.44 13.95
CA ALA A 512 -8.06 -12.50 14.67
C ALA A 512 -7.09 -13.61 15.10
N LYS A 513 -6.20 -14.03 14.20
CA LYS A 513 -5.17 -15.03 14.52
C LYS A 513 -4.15 -14.52 15.54
N ALA A 514 -3.76 -13.24 15.45
CA ALA A 514 -2.87 -12.63 16.44
C ALA A 514 -3.50 -12.62 17.85
N LYS A 515 -4.82 -12.35 17.95
CA LYS A 515 -5.57 -12.47 19.22
C LYS A 515 -5.54 -13.91 19.74
N GLU A 516 -5.85 -14.88 18.89
CA GLU A 516 -5.84 -16.31 19.23
C GLU A 516 -4.48 -16.74 19.79
N LEU A 517 -3.38 -16.43 19.06
CA LEU A 517 -2.03 -16.79 19.49
C LEU A 517 -1.58 -16.08 20.76
N ALA A 518 -2.11 -14.88 21.02
CA ALA A 518 -1.89 -14.15 22.28
C ALA A 518 -2.77 -14.65 23.44
N GLY A 519 -3.64 -15.63 23.25
CA GLY A 519 -4.58 -16.14 24.26
C GLY A 519 -5.68 -15.14 24.61
N ILE A 520 -6.06 -14.27 23.69
CA ILE A 520 -7.14 -13.29 23.84
C ILE A 520 -8.40 -13.84 23.17
N ASP A 521 -9.51 -13.88 23.93
CA ASP A 521 -10.79 -14.37 23.42
C ASP A 521 -11.25 -13.56 22.19
N ALA A 522 -11.88 -14.23 21.22
CA ALA A 522 -12.31 -13.62 19.97
C ALA A 522 -13.19 -12.36 20.17
N ASP A 523 -14.10 -12.41 21.14
CA ASP A 523 -15.04 -11.32 21.44
C ASP A 523 -14.42 -10.18 22.28
N THR A 524 -13.20 -10.36 22.78
CA THR A 524 -12.51 -9.32 23.57
C THR A 524 -12.03 -8.20 22.65
N SER A 525 -12.43 -6.97 22.94
CA SER A 525 -11.90 -5.80 22.24
C SER A 525 -10.42 -5.57 22.56
N VAL A 526 -9.63 -5.29 21.55
CA VAL A 526 -8.20 -4.96 21.65
C VAL A 526 -7.92 -3.61 21.02
N ARG A 527 -6.88 -2.95 21.50
CA ARG A 527 -6.36 -1.76 20.82
C ARG A 527 -5.46 -2.16 19.66
N ILE A 528 -5.53 -1.39 18.57
CA ILE A 528 -4.60 -1.48 17.45
C ILE A 528 -3.57 -0.36 17.60
N LYS A 529 -2.33 -0.73 17.85
CA LYS A 529 -1.20 0.20 17.90
C LYS A 529 -0.38 0.07 16.60
N ARG A 530 -0.27 1.15 15.85
CA ARG A 530 0.52 1.19 14.60
C ARG A 530 1.94 1.62 14.90
N PHE A 531 2.93 0.89 14.34
CA PHE A 531 4.36 1.19 14.48
C PHE A 531 5.01 1.31 13.09
N PRO A 532 5.99 2.24 12.91
CA PRO A 532 6.32 3.27 13.89
C PRO A 532 5.10 4.14 14.21
N GLU A 533 5.05 4.71 15.41
CA GLU A 533 3.95 5.62 15.75
C GLU A 533 3.86 6.71 14.68
N GLN A 534 2.68 6.87 14.11
CA GLN A 534 2.46 7.90 13.11
C GLN A 534 2.69 9.26 13.74
N GLN A 535 3.68 9.98 13.23
CA GLN A 535 3.88 11.37 13.59
C GLN A 535 2.60 12.13 13.27
N SER A 536 2.16 12.97 14.19
CA SER A 536 1.05 13.87 13.84
C SER A 536 1.42 14.68 12.59
N PRO A 537 0.43 15.09 11.78
CA PRO A 537 0.69 15.93 10.60
C PRO A 537 1.59 17.11 10.89
N PHE A 538 1.45 17.63 12.09
CA PHE A 538 2.23 18.72 12.61
C PHE A 538 3.69 18.32 12.91
N GLU A 539 3.92 17.17 13.55
CA GLU A 539 5.28 16.67 13.83
C GLU A 539 6.01 16.33 12.53
N ALA A 540 5.32 15.75 11.55
CA ALA A 540 5.87 15.48 10.24
C ALA A 540 6.27 16.78 9.52
N LEU A 541 5.44 17.81 9.58
CA LEU A 541 5.73 19.12 9.00
C LEU A 541 6.88 19.82 9.76
N ALA A 542 6.87 19.79 11.09
CA ALA A 542 7.93 20.36 11.92
C ALA A 542 9.30 19.72 11.62
N ASN A 543 9.33 18.40 11.47
CA ASN A 543 10.54 17.66 11.09
C ASN A 543 11.00 17.98 9.67
N ALA A 544 10.08 18.13 8.70
CA ALA A 544 10.41 18.52 7.34
C ALA A 544 11.06 19.92 7.25
N PHE A 545 10.70 20.83 8.16
CA PHE A 545 11.29 22.16 8.25
C PHE A 545 12.45 22.26 9.28
N GLY A 546 12.91 21.14 9.85
CA GLY A 546 14.00 21.13 10.83
C GLY A 546 13.65 21.82 12.17
N VAL A 547 12.36 21.91 12.49
CA VAL A 547 11.88 22.50 13.76
C VAL A 547 11.95 21.44 14.86
N SER A 548 12.64 21.72 15.97
CA SER A 548 12.72 20.76 17.08
C SER A 548 11.34 20.45 17.67
N GLY A 549 11.14 19.22 18.15
CA GLY A 549 9.87 18.78 18.74
C GLY A 549 9.35 19.67 19.90
N GLU A 550 10.24 20.33 20.64
CA GLU A 550 9.86 21.28 21.71
C GLU A 550 9.32 22.60 21.14
N ALA A 551 9.93 23.13 20.08
CA ALA A 551 9.43 24.32 19.38
C ALA A 551 8.09 24.03 18.70
N ALA A 552 7.92 22.80 18.17
CA ALA A 552 6.70 22.32 17.57
C ALA A 552 5.57 22.25 18.61
N ARG A 553 5.81 21.68 19.80
CA ARG A 553 4.84 21.63 20.92
C ARG A 553 4.47 23.02 21.45
N ALA A 554 5.43 23.94 21.50
CA ALA A 554 5.15 25.33 21.88
C ALA A 554 4.22 26.02 20.87
N LEU A 555 4.37 25.77 19.58
CA LEU A 555 3.49 26.28 18.52
C LEU A 555 2.08 25.68 18.60
N ILE A 556 1.93 24.40 18.95
CA ILE A 556 0.61 23.75 19.20
C ILE A 556 -0.10 24.43 20.37
N LEU A 557 0.61 24.67 21.47
CA LEU A 557 0.05 25.34 22.65
C LEU A 557 -0.39 26.77 22.33
N ILE A 558 0.35 27.47 21.48
CA ILE A 558 -0.03 28.82 21.01
C ILE A 558 -1.23 28.75 20.06
N GLY A 559 -1.26 27.79 19.13
CA GLY A 559 -2.39 27.57 18.20
C GLY A 559 -3.67 27.21 18.95
N GLY A 560 -3.64 26.26 19.88
CA GLY A 560 -4.79 25.88 20.72
C GLY A 560 -5.26 27.02 21.64
N ALA A 561 -4.33 27.86 22.11
CA ALA A 561 -4.70 29.05 22.89
C ALA A 561 -5.38 30.15 22.05
N VAL A 562 -5.14 30.19 20.74
CA VAL A 562 -5.83 31.15 19.85
C VAL A 562 -7.27 30.73 19.57
N GLU A 563 -7.60 29.44 19.65
CA GLU A 563 -8.98 28.92 19.47
C GLU A 563 -9.80 28.92 20.77
N ASP A 564 -9.15 29.07 21.94
CA ASP A 564 -9.86 29.15 23.22
C ASP A 564 -10.72 30.43 23.26
N PRO A 565 -12.03 30.32 23.46
CA PRO A 565 -12.92 31.49 23.56
C PRO A 565 -12.50 32.49 24.65
N GLN A 566 -11.85 32.01 25.73
CA GLN A 566 -11.35 32.86 26.80
C GLN A 566 -10.07 33.62 26.38
N ALA A 567 -9.16 32.96 25.67
CA ALA A 567 -7.96 33.58 25.12
C ALA A 567 -8.32 34.62 24.03
N GLN A 568 -9.29 34.35 23.17
CA GLN A 568 -9.81 35.31 22.20
C GLN A 568 -10.47 36.53 22.87
N ALA A 569 -11.15 36.34 24.00
CA ALA A 569 -11.72 37.45 24.77
C ALA A 569 -10.62 38.34 25.39
N VAL A 570 -9.53 37.73 25.83
CA VAL A 570 -8.35 38.46 26.35
C VAL A 570 -7.64 39.24 25.25
N MET A 571 -7.42 38.59 24.09
CA MET A 571 -6.80 39.24 22.91
C MET A 571 -7.63 40.42 22.42
N ARG A 572 -8.95 40.27 22.32
CA ARG A 572 -9.87 41.36 21.95
C ARG A 572 -9.82 42.52 22.97
N ARG A 573 -9.67 42.24 24.27
CA ARG A 573 -9.47 43.28 25.30
C ARG A 573 -8.14 44.02 25.12
N ILE A 574 -7.05 43.30 24.88
CA ILE A 574 -5.72 43.90 24.66
C ILE A 574 -5.76 44.79 23.41
N GLU A 575 -6.39 44.33 22.35
CA GLU A 575 -6.54 45.09 21.09
C GLU A 575 -7.42 46.32 21.25
N ALA A 576 -8.52 46.22 21.99
CA ALA A 576 -9.36 47.34 22.33
C ALA A 576 -8.64 48.38 23.20
N ASP A 577 -7.80 47.95 24.18
CA ASP A 577 -7.00 48.84 24.99
C ASP A 577 -5.86 49.49 24.20
N ARG A 578 -5.27 48.80 23.24
CA ARG A 578 -4.28 49.34 22.30
C ARG A 578 -4.94 50.42 21.40
N MET A 579 -6.08 50.14 20.80
CA MET A 579 -6.82 51.12 19.97
C MET A 579 -7.25 52.35 20.79
N ARG A 580 -7.64 52.18 22.05
CA ARG A 580 -7.92 53.32 22.97
C ARG A 580 -6.69 54.20 23.23
N ARG A 581 -5.51 53.59 23.36
CA ARG A 581 -4.26 54.35 23.56
C ARG A 581 -3.79 55.06 22.27
N GLU A 582 -4.14 54.53 21.13
CA GLU A 582 -3.83 55.10 19.80
C GLU A 582 -4.90 56.14 19.33
N GLY A 583 -5.92 56.42 20.15
CA GLY A 583 -6.95 57.48 19.87
C GLY A 583 -8.02 57.04 18.87
N ALA A 584 -8.14 55.74 18.57
CA ALA A 584 -9.20 55.24 17.69
C ALA A 584 -10.55 55.14 18.43
N VAL A 585 -11.63 55.64 17.82
CA VAL A 585 -13.01 55.53 18.33
C VAL A 585 -13.53 54.12 18.06
N VAL A 586 -13.73 53.33 19.12
CA VAL A 586 -14.34 51.98 19.00
C VAL A 586 -15.85 52.17 18.88
N LEU A 587 -16.40 51.84 17.71
CA LEU A 587 -17.86 51.68 17.55
C LEU A 587 -18.28 50.37 18.21
N ALA A 588 -19.18 50.44 19.18
CA ALA A 588 -19.76 49.29 19.84
C ALA A 588 -20.59 48.46 18.84
N ASP A 589 -20.23 47.18 18.68
CA ASP A 589 -21.06 46.22 17.95
C ASP A 589 -22.45 46.11 18.61
N ARG A 590 -23.48 46.36 17.85
CA ARG A 590 -24.87 46.02 18.25
C ARG A 590 -25.02 44.49 18.10
N PRO A 591 -25.58 43.80 19.09
CA PRO A 591 -26.00 42.42 18.89
C PRO A 591 -27.15 42.40 17.87
N LEU A 592 -26.91 41.70 16.77
CA LEU A 592 -28.02 41.30 15.88
C LEU A 592 -28.77 40.18 16.56
N GLY A 593 -30.10 40.36 16.72
CA GLY A 593 -31.02 39.43 17.31
C GLY A 593 -31.29 38.20 16.44
#